data_1b576613b02b075f4cb5a520440081dd
#
_entry.id   1b576613b02b075f4cb5a520440081dd
#
_cell.length_a   1.000
_cell.length_b   1.000
_cell.length_c   1.000
_cell.angle_alpha   90.00
_cell.angle_beta   90.00
_cell.angle_gamma   90.00
#
_symmetry.space_group_name_H-M   'P 1'
#
loop_
_entity.id
_entity.type
_entity.pdbx_description
1 polymer ?
#
loop_
_entity_poly.entity_id
_entity_poly.type
_entity_poly.pdbx_seq_one_letter_code
_entity_poly.pdbx_strand_id
1 'polypeptide(L)'
;MTTSNKTQATRGEYPEHYYPDTEELGENEMRIVALGTGRPFLRRSQANASWLIELGNGDKFVFDYGFGSQMNFTALEMPYSDVNAWFATHLHTDHVGDFGQIWVGSWAGGRLEPLEMYGPSGPEPKYSFKHFAKKQMESYAWDTDTRVGALPAIGAEINIHEFDYSKSHVVYDQNGVQITSFPAVHLYDGAVSLRLDWNGLSFVYSGDTTPSQIFIDNAKGADVVVHETFNTIEQLMDRSGYDERTARAIGTYIHSAPQEAAVVLKEVDPRLAIIFHFFNDFDTAPEIQAKVREHYQGPLAMATDFMVVNVTKDEIVTRMAEVSEHVWPNKKKHAGFGKAERKPMMQLSDWLKEAQLFPKFPSDRGLVNEDEL
;
A
#
# COMPACT_ATOMS: atom_id res chain seq x y z
N MET A 1 -21.97 16.07 -20.14
CA MET A 1 -21.36 16.46 -18.85
C MET A 1 -22.35 16.05 -17.77
N THR A 2 -22.22 14.85 -17.27
CA THR A 2 -22.94 14.40 -16.08
C THR A 2 -22.05 14.75 -14.89
N THR A 3 -22.37 15.85 -14.20
CA THR A 3 -21.84 16.12 -12.87
C THR A 3 -22.30 14.97 -11.98
N SER A 4 -21.38 14.08 -11.61
CA SER A 4 -21.60 13.12 -10.53
C SER A 4 -21.93 13.96 -9.29
N ASN A 5 -23.17 13.89 -8.80
CA ASN A 5 -23.50 14.40 -7.49
C ASN A 5 -22.86 13.45 -6.48
N LYS A 6 -21.62 13.75 -6.08
CA LYS A 6 -21.01 13.07 -4.94
C LYS A 6 -21.79 13.44 -3.70
N THR A 7 -22.32 12.46 -3.02
CA THR A 7 -23.00 12.69 -1.74
C THR A 7 -21.94 12.86 -0.68
N GLN A 8 -21.88 14.02 -0.05
CA GLN A 8 -21.05 14.22 1.13
C GLN A 8 -21.65 13.36 2.24
N ALA A 9 -20.87 12.39 2.75
CA ALA A 9 -21.32 11.59 3.89
C ALA A 9 -21.43 12.52 5.11
N THR A 10 -22.66 12.72 5.58
CA THR A 10 -22.89 13.43 6.83
C THR A 10 -22.76 12.48 8.01
N ARG A 11 -22.31 12.99 9.15
CA ARG A 11 -22.17 12.25 10.43
C ARG A 11 -23.38 11.33 10.68
N GLY A 12 -23.11 10.04 10.85
CA GLY A 12 -24.13 9.04 11.17
C GLY A 12 -24.86 8.41 9.99
N GLU A 13 -24.47 8.70 8.74
CA GLU A 13 -25.15 8.18 7.54
C GLU A 13 -24.17 7.61 6.51
N TYR A 14 -23.13 6.87 6.94
CA TYR A 14 -22.33 6.12 5.98
C TYR A 14 -23.19 4.97 5.39
N PRO A 15 -23.16 4.79 4.04
CA PRO A 15 -23.71 3.58 3.43
C PRO A 15 -23.08 2.32 4.04
N GLU A 16 -23.80 1.22 4.03
CA GLU A 16 -23.32 -0.07 4.53
C GLU A 16 -22.02 -0.50 3.85
N HIS A 17 -21.88 -0.19 2.56
CA HIS A 17 -20.69 -0.43 1.76
C HIS A 17 -20.11 0.89 1.24
N TYR A 18 -18.80 0.91 1.06
CA TYR A 18 -18.10 1.98 0.36
C TYR A 18 -18.01 1.65 -1.14
N TYR A 19 -18.52 2.53 -1.97
CA TYR A 19 -18.37 2.44 -3.42
C TYR A 19 -17.32 3.47 -3.88
N PRO A 20 -16.25 3.04 -4.59
CA PRO A 20 -15.20 3.95 -5.04
C PRO A 20 -15.76 5.17 -5.80
N ASP A 21 -15.13 6.33 -5.61
CA ASP A 21 -15.46 7.63 -6.24
C ASP A 21 -16.90 8.12 -6.00
N THR A 22 -17.64 7.59 -5.01
CA THR A 22 -19.03 8.00 -4.70
C THR A 22 -19.16 8.91 -3.48
N GLU A 23 -18.13 8.94 -2.62
CA GLU A 23 -18.15 9.69 -1.37
C GLU A 23 -16.97 10.65 -1.28
N GLU A 24 -17.22 11.89 -0.87
CA GLU A 24 -16.17 12.83 -0.50
C GLU A 24 -15.86 12.72 0.99
N LEU A 25 -14.57 12.77 1.36
CA LEU A 25 -14.19 12.86 2.76
C LEU A 25 -14.59 14.19 3.37
N GLY A 26 -15.05 14.18 4.61
CA GLY A 26 -15.20 15.40 5.41
C GLY A 26 -13.84 16.06 5.67
N GLU A 27 -13.84 17.39 5.83
CA GLU A 27 -12.61 18.18 6.06
C GLU A 27 -11.77 17.69 7.28
N ASN A 28 -12.40 17.02 8.24
CA ASN A 28 -11.77 16.55 9.47
C ASN A 28 -11.83 15.01 9.58
N GLU A 29 -11.89 14.33 8.47
CA GLU A 29 -12.05 12.88 8.38
C GLU A 29 -10.82 12.23 7.76
N MET A 30 -10.42 11.08 8.29
CA MET A 30 -9.43 10.17 7.72
C MET A 30 -10.14 8.90 7.26
N ARG A 31 -9.83 8.41 6.06
CA ARG A 31 -10.27 7.09 5.58
C ARG A 31 -9.06 6.21 5.36
N ILE A 32 -9.09 5.02 5.96
CA ILE A 32 -8.07 4.00 5.84
C ILE A 32 -8.65 2.85 5.04
N VAL A 33 -7.95 2.40 4.01
CA VAL A 33 -8.38 1.28 3.17
C VAL A 33 -7.29 0.20 3.15
N ALA A 34 -7.66 -1.03 3.49
CA ALA A 34 -6.79 -2.17 3.37
C ALA A 34 -6.68 -2.61 1.90
N LEU A 35 -5.57 -2.30 1.25
CA LEU A 35 -5.26 -2.75 -0.11
C LEU A 35 -4.72 -4.19 -0.14
N GLY A 36 -4.14 -4.63 0.96
CA GLY A 36 -3.63 -5.97 1.12
C GLY A 36 -3.35 -6.27 2.58
N THR A 37 -3.77 -7.44 3.03
CA THR A 37 -3.74 -7.85 4.45
C THR A 37 -3.00 -9.15 4.68
N GLY A 38 -2.48 -9.76 3.60
CA GLY A 38 -1.82 -11.05 3.60
C GLY A 38 -0.33 -10.97 3.95
N ARG A 39 0.31 -12.14 3.90
CA ARG A 39 1.70 -12.42 4.23
C ARG A 39 2.40 -13.07 3.02
N PRO A 40 3.71 -13.43 3.05
CA PRO A 40 4.51 -13.74 1.85
C PRO A 40 3.93 -14.73 0.85
N PHE A 41 3.05 -15.63 1.26
CA PHE A 41 2.44 -16.61 0.36
C PHE A 41 1.31 -15.94 -0.46
N LEU A 42 1.46 -15.94 -1.79
CA LEU A 42 0.50 -15.31 -2.69
C LEU A 42 -0.83 -16.06 -2.74
N ARG A 43 -1.93 -15.34 -2.58
CA ARG A 43 -3.29 -15.86 -2.65
C ARG A 43 -4.16 -14.93 -3.51
N ARG A 44 -5.03 -15.52 -4.33
CA ARG A 44 -5.99 -14.72 -5.11
C ARG A 44 -6.97 -13.95 -4.23
N SER A 45 -7.31 -14.52 -3.08
CA SER A 45 -8.30 -13.96 -2.15
C SER A 45 -7.74 -12.93 -1.18
N GLN A 46 -6.43 -12.68 -1.20
CA GLN A 46 -5.78 -11.82 -0.23
C GLN A 46 -4.44 -11.33 -0.79
N ALA A 47 -4.34 -10.04 -1.09
CA ALA A 47 -3.09 -9.41 -1.48
C ALA A 47 -2.14 -9.27 -0.28
N ASN A 48 -0.86 -9.10 -0.55
CA ASN A 48 0.14 -8.85 0.48
C ASN A 48 0.00 -7.43 1.06
N ALA A 49 0.69 -7.18 2.17
CA ALA A 49 0.54 -6.00 3.01
C ALA A 49 0.55 -4.65 2.27
N SER A 50 -0.50 -3.88 2.43
CA SER A 50 -0.60 -2.51 1.89
C SER A 50 -1.81 -1.78 2.47
N TRP A 51 -1.62 -0.51 2.85
CA TRP A 51 -2.64 0.33 3.47
C TRP A 51 -2.67 1.71 2.83
N LEU A 52 -3.82 2.11 2.31
CA LEU A 52 -4.08 3.46 1.79
C LEU A 52 -4.69 4.32 2.90
N ILE A 53 -4.17 5.53 3.07
CA ILE A 53 -4.68 6.53 3.99
C ILE A 53 -5.07 7.77 3.18
N GLU A 54 -6.33 8.16 3.24
CA GLU A 54 -6.87 9.36 2.62
C GLU A 54 -7.27 10.36 3.71
N LEU A 55 -6.90 11.62 3.53
CA LEU A 55 -7.18 12.70 4.48
C LEU A 55 -8.14 13.73 3.89
N GLY A 56 -8.98 14.33 4.74
CA GLY A 56 -9.97 15.31 4.33
C GLY A 56 -9.40 16.60 3.71
N ASN A 57 -8.09 16.84 3.83
CA ASN A 57 -7.38 17.90 3.10
C ASN A 57 -7.02 17.53 1.66
N GLY A 58 -7.30 16.29 1.25
CA GLY A 58 -7.01 15.73 -0.08
C GLY A 58 -5.72 14.92 -0.18
N ASP A 59 -4.84 14.97 0.81
CA ASP A 59 -3.60 14.21 0.82
C ASP A 59 -3.86 12.71 0.98
N LYS A 60 -3.04 11.89 0.31
CA LYS A 60 -3.11 10.43 0.33
C LYS A 60 -1.73 9.81 0.47
N PHE A 61 -1.66 8.77 1.27
CA PHE A 61 -0.43 8.02 1.55
C PHE A 61 -0.67 6.53 1.43
N VAL A 62 0.35 5.78 1.02
CA VAL A 62 0.30 4.32 1.04
C VAL A 62 1.45 3.80 1.88
N PHE A 63 1.13 2.93 2.84
CA PHE A 63 2.08 2.24 3.69
C PHE A 63 2.19 0.78 3.23
N ASP A 64 3.36 0.39 2.81
CA ASP A 64 3.69 -0.83 2.11
C ASP A 64 2.93 -1.02 0.77
N TYR A 65 3.45 -1.87 -0.07
CA TYR A 65 2.92 -2.16 -1.41
C TYR A 65 3.32 -3.57 -1.83
N GLY A 66 2.88 -4.55 -1.05
CA GLY A 66 3.08 -5.96 -1.32
C GLY A 66 2.38 -6.43 -2.59
N PHE A 67 2.74 -7.63 -3.04
CA PHE A 67 2.19 -8.20 -4.27
C PHE A 67 0.66 -8.26 -4.28
N GLY A 68 0.07 -7.82 -5.39
CA GLY A 68 -1.37 -7.81 -5.63
C GLY A 68 -2.10 -6.59 -5.07
N SER A 69 -1.47 -5.81 -4.19
CA SER A 69 -2.08 -4.61 -3.62
C SER A 69 -2.41 -3.55 -4.68
N GLN A 70 -1.66 -3.53 -5.78
CA GLN A 70 -1.90 -2.57 -6.85
C GLN A 70 -3.10 -2.94 -7.72
N MET A 71 -3.49 -4.20 -7.79
CA MET A 71 -4.78 -4.57 -8.38
C MET A 71 -5.94 -4.03 -7.54
N ASN A 72 -5.83 -4.12 -6.21
CA ASN A 72 -6.81 -3.58 -5.28
C ASN A 72 -6.83 -2.04 -5.28
N PHE A 73 -5.66 -1.39 -5.40
CA PHE A 73 -5.58 0.07 -5.55
C PHE A 73 -6.31 0.54 -6.82
N THR A 74 -6.07 -0.12 -7.96
CA THR A 74 -6.74 0.25 -9.22
C THR A 74 -8.24 0.00 -9.18
N ALA A 75 -8.71 -1.03 -8.45
CA ALA A 75 -10.12 -1.32 -8.26
C ALA A 75 -10.86 -0.20 -7.47
N LEU A 76 -10.14 0.63 -6.73
CA LEU A 76 -10.68 1.83 -6.08
C LEU A 76 -10.88 3.00 -7.06
N GLU A 77 -10.57 2.82 -8.35
CA GLU A 77 -10.67 3.85 -9.40
C GLU A 77 -9.88 5.14 -9.12
N MET A 78 -8.89 5.04 -8.24
CA MET A 78 -8.06 6.17 -7.83
C MET A 78 -6.85 6.33 -8.75
N PRO A 79 -6.59 7.56 -9.25
CA PRO A 79 -5.37 7.82 -10.01
C PRO A 79 -4.13 7.72 -9.11
N TYR A 80 -3.05 7.13 -9.63
CA TYR A 80 -1.76 7.09 -8.95
C TYR A 80 -1.18 8.47 -8.63
N SER A 81 -1.50 9.48 -9.45
CA SER A 81 -1.11 10.89 -9.23
C SER A 81 -1.75 11.53 -8.00
N ASP A 82 -2.77 10.90 -7.41
CA ASP A 82 -3.41 11.41 -6.21
C ASP A 82 -2.68 11.01 -4.92
N VAL A 83 -1.74 10.08 -5.02
CA VAL A 83 -0.94 9.62 -3.86
C VAL A 83 0.27 10.53 -3.69
N ASN A 84 0.34 11.22 -2.56
CA ASN A 84 1.43 12.14 -2.24
C ASN A 84 2.76 11.42 -1.98
N ALA A 85 2.71 10.26 -1.29
CA ALA A 85 3.91 9.50 -1.01
C ALA A 85 3.62 8.03 -0.68
N TRP A 86 4.58 7.16 -1.02
CA TRP A 86 4.59 5.73 -0.80
C TRP A 86 5.68 5.38 0.20
N PHE A 87 5.35 4.66 1.25
CA PHE A 87 6.26 4.30 2.34
C PHE A 87 6.47 2.80 2.40
N ALA A 88 7.72 2.37 2.53
CA ALA A 88 8.06 0.98 2.85
C ALA A 88 8.47 0.88 4.32
N THR A 89 7.93 -0.13 5.03
CA THR A 89 8.36 -0.45 6.39
C THR A 89 9.65 -1.25 6.40
N HIS A 90 9.80 -2.19 5.47
CA HIS A 90 10.99 -3.00 5.27
C HIS A 90 10.98 -3.63 3.86
N LEU A 91 11.97 -4.46 3.54
CA LEU A 91 12.22 -4.89 2.16
C LEU A 91 11.83 -6.33 1.86
N HIS A 92 10.99 -6.98 2.67
CA HIS A 92 10.41 -8.26 2.30
C HIS A 92 9.46 -8.12 1.11
N THR A 93 9.39 -9.14 0.28
CA THR A 93 8.62 -9.09 -0.99
C THR A 93 7.14 -8.84 -0.80
N ASP A 94 6.57 -9.28 0.30
CA ASP A 94 5.18 -9.06 0.66
C ASP A 94 4.87 -7.64 1.19
N HIS A 95 5.89 -6.79 1.30
CA HIS A 95 5.76 -5.36 1.63
C HIS A 95 6.17 -4.43 0.49
N VAL A 96 7.02 -4.88 -0.45
CA VAL A 96 7.53 -4.04 -1.55
C VAL A 96 7.40 -4.67 -2.94
N GLY A 97 6.65 -5.78 -3.06
CA GLY A 97 6.60 -6.59 -4.27
C GLY A 97 6.04 -5.90 -5.50
N ASP A 98 5.12 -4.95 -5.35
CA ASP A 98 4.51 -4.21 -6.45
C ASP A 98 5.28 -2.94 -6.85
N PHE A 99 6.54 -2.78 -6.42
CA PHE A 99 7.38 -1.62 -6.76
C PHE A 99 7.37 -1.29 -8.26
N GLY A 100 7.57 -2.29 -9.12
CA GLY A 100 7.60 -2.09 -10.57
C GLY A 100 6.25 -1.61 -11.12
N GLN A 101 5.14 -2.10 -10.58
CA GLN A 101 3.80 -1.69 -10.98
C GLN A 101 3.48 -0.26 -10.55
N ILE A 102 3.88 0.13 -9.33
CA ILE A 102 3.72 1.52 -8.86
C ILE A 102 4.54 2.47 -9.74
N TRP A 103 5.73 2.08 -10.13
CA TRP A 103 6.63 2.93 -10.90
C TRP A 103 6.28 2.94 -12.40
N VAL A 104 6.53 1.84 -13.09
CA VAL A 104 6.40 1.77 -14.56
C VAL A 104 4.95 1.59 -14.98
N GLY A 105 4.19 0.77 -14.25
CA GLY A 105 2.77 0.55 -14.54
C GLY A 105 1.94 1.81 -14.37
N SER A 106 2.17 2.59 -13.31
CA SER A 106 1.47 3.87 -13.11
C SER A 106 1.85 4.92 -14.15
N TRP A 107 3.13 4.98 -14.56
CA TRP A 107 3.59 5.85 -15.64
C TRP A 107 2.88 5.50 -16.96
N ALA A 108 2.85 4.21 -17.32
CA ALA A 108 2.09 3.73 -18.47
C ALA A 108 0.58 3.99 -18.32
N GLY A 109 0.05 3.99 -17.09
CA GLY A 109 -1.33 4.33 -16.75
C GLY A 109 -1.63 5.81 -16.69
N GLY A 110 -0.66 6.71 -16.96
CA GLY A 110 -0.88 8.16 -17.10
C GLY A 110 -0.39 9.03 -15.94
N ARG A 111 0.37 8.49 -14.98
CA ARG A 111 1.06 9.34 -14.00
C ARG A 111 2.20 10.09 -14.69
N LEU A 112 2.17 11.42 -14.60
CA LEU A 112 3.13 12.30 -15.27
C LEU A 112 3.99 13.11 -14.28
N GLU A 113 3.93 12.77 -12.99
CA GLU A 113 4.76 13.34 -11.94
C GLU A 113 5.79 12.31 -11.46
N PRO A 114 6.93 12.74 -10.87
CA PRO A 114 7.83 11.84 -10.16
C PRO A 114 7.10 11.10 -9.03
N LEU A 115 7.52 9.88 -8.73
CA LEU A 115 7.07 9.18 -7.52
C LEU A 115 7.85 9.67 -6.30
N GLU A 116 7.14 9.95 -5.22
CA GLU A 116 7.72 10.20 -3.91
C GLU A 116 7.74 8.91 -3.10
N MET A 117 8.92 8.29 -2.94
CA MET A 117 9.05 6.99 -2.28
C MET A 117 9.97 7.08 -1.06
N TYR A 118 9.45 6.65 0.07
CA TYR A 118 10.09 6.70 1.37
C TYR A 118 10.41 5.28 1.86
N GLY A 119 11.57 5.09 2.48
CA GLY A 119 11.90 3.80 3.06
C GLY A 119 13.13 3.85 3.96
N PRO A 120 13.32 2.83 4.82
CA PRO A 120 14.36 2.82 5.82
C PRO A 120 15.75 2.59 5.20
N SER A 121 16.75 3.18 5.81
CA SER A 121 18.13 2.73 5.64
C SER A 121 18.27 1.31 6.22
N GLY A 122 19.26 0.56 5.75
CA GLY A 122 19.59 -0.71 6.36
C GLY A 122 20.80 -0.61 7.27
N PRO A 123 21.14 -1.68 8.01
CA PRO A 123 22.39 -1.76 8.79
C PRO A 123 23.63 -1.76 7.91
N GLU A 124 23.47 -2.16 6.64
CA GLU A 124 24.49 -2.08 5.59
C GLU A 124 23.89 -1.45 4.33
N PRO A 125 24.69 -0.75 3.50
CA PRO A 125 24.19 -0.07 2.30
C PRO A 125 23.38 -0.98 1.34
N LYS A 126 23.74 -2.25 1.22
CA LYS A 126 23.03 -3.22 0.35
C LYS A 126 21.64 -3.60 0.83
N TYR A 127 21.30 -3.34 2.09
CA TYR A 127 20.00 -3.61 2.70
C TYR A 127 19.15 -2.35 2.85
N SER A 128 19.58 -1.24 2.27
CA SER A 128 18.85 0.02 2.34
C SER A 128 17.77 0.12 1.25
N PHE A 129 16.71 0.88 1.52
CA PHE A 129 15.67 1.18 0.56
C PHE A 129 16.21 1.83 -0.72
N LYS A 130 17.15 2.74 -0.57
CA LYS A 130 17.81 3.40 -1.71
C LYS A 130 18.54 2.42 -2.62
N HIS A 131 19.23 1.43 -2.04
CA HIS A 131 19.90 0.38 -2.82
C HIS A 131 18.86 -0.51 -3.52
N PHE A 132 17.82 -0.94 -2.79
CA PHE A 132 16.72 -1.73 -3.34
C PHE A 132 16.08 -1.02 -4.53
N ALA A 133 15.62 0.23 -4.35
CA ALA A 133 14.97 1.00 -5.40
C ALA A 133 15.87 1.16 -6.63
N LYS A 134 17.15 1.50 -6.44
CA LYS A 134 18.14 1.60 -7.53
C LYS A 134 18.25 0.28 -8.31
N LYS A 135 18.33 -0.86 -7.62
CA LYS A 135 18.43 -2.18 -8.28
C LYS A 135 17.15 -2.57 -9.00
N GLN A 136 15.98 -2.25 -8.44
CA GLN A 136 14.72 -2.40 -9.14
C GLN A 136 14.70 -1.55 -10.43
N MET A 137 15.09 -0.28 -10.36
CA MET A 137 15.18 0.58 -11.55
C MET A 137 16.12 0.01 -12.62
N GLU A 138 17.29 -0.47 -12.23
CA GLU A 138 18.24 -1.12 -13.16
C GLU A 138 17.62 -2.37 -13.82
N SER A 139 16.84 -3.17 -13.10
CA SER A 139 16.21 -4.39 -13.62
C SER A 139 15.08 -4.12 -14.62
N TYR A 140 14.45 -2.95 -14.57
CA TYR A 140 13.38 -2.52 -15.49
C TYR A 140 13.89 -1.69 -16.67
N ALA A 141 15.22 -1.63 -16.93
CA ALA A 141 15.80 -0.78 -17.96
C ALA A 141 15.18 -1.01 -19.35
N TRP A 142 14.91 -2.26 -19.75
CA TRP A 142 14.25 -2.53 -21.03
C TRP A 142 12.87 -1.88 -21.12
N ASP A 143 12.07 -1.98 -20.07
CA ASP A 143 10.71 -1.42 -20.05
C ASP A 143 10.74 0.11 -20.07
N THR A 144 11.58 0.73 -19.24
CA THR A 144 11.69 2.19 -19.16
C THR A 144 12.27 2.78 -20.43
N ASP A 145 13.38 2.23 -20.97
CA ASP A 145 14.06 2.76 -22.15
C ASP A 145 13.20 2.67 -23.43
N THR A 146 12.36 1.63 -23.52
CA THR A 146 11.43 1.48 -24.66
C THR A 146 10.23 2.43 -24.59
N ARG A 147 9.90 2.96 -23.40
CA ARG A 147 8.77 3.89 -23.21
C ARG A 147 9.18 5.36 -23.26
N VAL A 148 10.42 5.69 -22.87
CA VAL A 148 10.92 7.06 -22.94
C VAL A 148 10.86 7.58 -24.37
N GLY A 149 10.24 8.74 -24.57
CA GLY A 149 9.99 9.32 -25.90
C GLY A 149 8.60 9.00 -26.47
N ALA A 150 8.02 7.85 -26.12
CA ALA A 150 6.59 7.58 -26.32
C ALA A 150 5.75 8.13 -25.14
N LEU A 151 6.30 8.05 -23.93
CA LEU A 151 5.74 8.67 -22.73
C LEU A 151 6.67 9.80 -22.26
N PRO A 152 6.13 10.85 -21.58
CA PRO A 152 6.93 11.90 -20.98
C PRO A 152 7.91 11.35 -19.95
N ALA A 153 9.21 11.72 -20.06
CA ALA A 153 10.27 11.18 -19.22
C ALA A 153 10.07 11.46 -17.71
N ILE A 154 9.42 12.59 -17.37
CA ILE A 154 9.16 12.98 -15.99
C ILE A 154 8.41 11.90 -15.19
N GLY A 155 7.50 11.16 -15.82
CA GLY A 155 6.78 10.07 -15.16
C GLY A 155 7.65 8.84 -14.85
N ALA A 156 8.85 8.73 -15.42
CA ALA A 156 9.81 7.69 -15.07
C ALA A 156 10.67 8.05 -13.85
N GLU A 157 10.60 9.29 -13.37
CA GLU A 157 11.42 9.73 -12.23
C GLU A 157 10.87 9.23 -10.89
N ILE A 158 11.78 8.90 -9.98
CA ILE A 158 11.49 8.55 -8.58
C ILE A 158 12.35 9.43 -7.68
N ASN A 159 11.72 10.13 -6.75
CA ASN A 159 12.36 10.81 -5.64
C ASN A 159 12.45 9.81 -4.47
N ILE A 160 13.66 9.38 -4.15
CA ILE A 160 13.91 8.40 -3.09
C ILE A 160 14.29 9.13 -1.81
N HIS A 161 13.46 8.99 -0.78
CA HIS A 161 13.67 9.54 0.55
C HIS A 161 14.00 8.41 1.52
N GLU A 162 15.32 8.22 1.75
CA GLU A 162 15.80 7.23 2.70
C GLU A 162 15.94 7.86 4.07
N PHE A 163 15.46 7.20 5.11
CA PHE A 163 15.52 7.66 6.49
C PHE A 163 16.18 6.63 7.43
N ASP A 164 16.67 7.11 8.56
CA ASP A 164 17.38 6.28 9.54
C ASP A 164 16.41 5.33 10.27
N TYR A 165 16.57 4.01 10.06
CA TYR A 165 15.75 2.99 10.70
C TYR A 165 15.95 2.87 12.21
N SER A 166 17.08 3.33 12.73
CA SER A 166 17.54 3.00 14.10
C SER A 166 16.98 3.89 15.20
N LYS A 167 16.13 4.87 14.86
CA LYS A 167 15.56 5.83 15.82
C LYS A 167 14.15 6.27 15.44
N SER A 168 13.40 6.72 16.45
CA SER A 168 12.10 7.38 16.23
C SER A 168 12.35 8.83 15.79
N HIS A 169 11.82 9.23 14.63
CA HIS A 169 11.88 10.59 14.13
C HIS A 169 10.86 10.84 13.02
N VAL A 170 10.55 12.12 12.80
CA VAL A 170 9.67 12.56 11.71
C VAL A 170 10.38 12.38 10.38
N VAL A 171 9.72 11.68 9.45
CA VAL A 171 10.22 11.40 8.09
C VAL A 171 9.45 12.14 7.01
N TYR A 172 8.26 12.65 7.35
CA TYR A 172 7.44 13.49 6.48
C TYR A 172 6.72 14.55 7.32
N ASP A 173 6.75 15.81 6.90
CA ASP A 173 6.10 16.94 7.58
C ASP A 173 5.67 17.99 6.56
N GLN A 174 4.46 17.82 5.99
CA GLN A 174 3.90 18.75 5.00
C GLN A 174 2.38 18.82 5.15
N ASN A 175 1.76 19.95 4.79
CA ASN A 175 0.31 20.16 4.75
C ASN A 175 -0.41 19.84 6.09
N GLY A 176 0.31 19.96 7.21
CA GLY A 176 -0.22 19.59 8.53
C GLY A 176 -0.27 18.08 8.78
N VAL A 177 0.30 17.28 7.88
CA VAL A 177 0.49 15.83 8.06
C VAL A 177 1.90 15.58 8.55
N GLN A 178 2.04 14.81 9.64
CA GLN A 178 3.31 14.37 10.14
C GLN A 178 3.37 12.84 10.15
N ILE A 179 4.42 12.27 9.52
CA ILE A 179 4.65 10.84 9.57
C ILE A 179 5.95 10.59 10.31
N THR A 180 5.87 9.81 11.38
CA THR A 180 6.99 9.39 12.22
C THR A 180 7.32 7.93 11.92
N SER A 181 8.60 7.65 11.68
CA SER A 181 9.14 6.30 11.63
C SER A 181 9.79 5.95 12.96
N PHE A 182 9.67 4.70 13.39
CA PHE A 182 10.34 4.17 14.57
C PHE A 182 10.72 2.69 14.40
N PRO A 183 11.77 2.21 15.08
CA PRO A 183 12.27 0.85 14.89
C PRO A 183 11.22 -0.22 15.17
N ALA A 184 11.14 -1.22 14.31
CA ALA A 184 10.42 -2.47 14.53
C ALA A 184 11.40 -3.60 14.83
N VAL A 185 10.97 -4.57 15.63
CA VAL A 185 11.79 -5.74 15.98
C VAL A 185 11.35 -6.91 15.11
N HIS A 186 12.08 -7.10 14.01
CA HIS A 186 11.79 -8.18 13.07
C HIS A 186 13.02 -9.07 12.87
N LEU A 187 13.05 -9.91 11.83
CA LEU A 187 14.10 -10.90 11.57
C LEU A 187 15.53 -10.34 11.57
N TYR A 188 15.70 -9.10 11.12
CA TYR A 188 16.98 -8.41 11.03
C TYR A 188 16.79 -6.89 11.15
N ASP A 189 17.84 -6.16 11.51
CA ASP A 189 17.83 -4.71 11.61
C ASP A 189 17.44 -4.04 10.28
N GLY A 190 16.67 -2.97 10.34
CA GLY A 190 16.23 -2.20 9.17
C GLY A 190 14.72 -2.08 9.04
N ALA A 191 13.95 -2.93 9.73
CA ALA A 191 12.49 -2.81 9.75
C ALA A 191 12.03 -1.65 10.65
N VAL A 192 10.94 -1.01 10.24
CA VAL A 192 10.31 0.10 10.97
C VAL A 192 8.81 -0.02 11.00
N SER A 193 8.21 0.65 11.99
CA SER A 193 6.78 0.95 12.05
C SER A 193 6.57 2.43 11.72
N LEU A 194 5.35 2.79 11.34
CA LEU A 194 4.97 4.14 10.92
C LEU A 194 3.79 4.68 11.72
N ARG A 195 3.83 5.96 12.07
CA ARG A 195 2.72 6.68 12.67
C ARG A 195 2.41 7.93 11.84
N LEU A 196 1.17 8.10 11.43
CA LEU A 196 0.65 9.29 10.78
C LEU A 196 -0.21 10.06 11.78
N ASP A 197 0.09 11.33 11.99
CA ASP A 197 -0.70 12.27 12.77
C ASP A 197 -1.19 13.40 11.84
N TRP A 198 -2.49 13.67 11.87
CA TRP A 198 -3.11 14.75 11.10
C TRP A 198 -4.37 15.24 11.78
N ASN A 199 -4.51 16.57 11.95
CA ASN A 199 -5.71 17.24 12.49
C ASN A 199 -6.23 16.66 13.81
N GLY A 200 -5.33 16.13 14.66
CA GLY A 200 -5.64 15.48 15.92
C GLY A 200 -6.26 14.09 15.76
N LEU A 201 -6.13 13.48 14.58
CA LEU A 201 -6.35 12.06 14.32
C LEU A 201 -5.00 11.37 14.12
N SER A 202 -4.94 10.08 14.45
CA SER A 202 -3.70 9.31 14.36
C SER A 202 -3.93 7.87 13.89
N PHE A 203 -3.04 7.42 13.00
CA PHE A 203 -2.98 6.08 12.46
C PHE A 203 -1.60 5.49 12.68
N VAL A 204 -1.50 4.29 13.25
CA VAL A 204 -0.23 3.59 13.46
C VAL A 204 -0.26 2.24 12.75
N TYR A 205 0.80 1.97 12.02
CA TYR A 205 1.00 0.74 11.27
C TYR A 205 2.29 0.06 11.72
N SER A 206 2.19 -1.19 12.15
CA SER A 206 3.34 -1.89 12.70
C SER A 206 4.37 -2.32 11.65
N GLY A 207 3.95 -2.55 10.38
CA GLY A 207 4.71 -3.44 9.51
C GLY A 207 4.84 -4.80 10.18
N ASP A 208 5.97 -5.50 9.98
CA ASP A 208 6.28 -6.74 10.67
C ASP A 208 7.11 -6.48 11.92
N THR A 209 6.68 -7.02 13.03
CA THR A 209 7.36 -6.85 14.32
C THR A 209 6.97 -7.92 15.33
N THR A 210 7.88 -8.31 16.19
CA THR A 210 7.53 -8.95 17.46
C THR A 210 7.05 -7.88 18.45
N PRO A 211 6.42 -8.25 19.57
CA PRO A 211 6.02 -7.30 20.61
C PRO A 211 7.21 -6.46 21.10
N SER A 212 7.04 -5.16 21.11
CA SER A 212 8.13 -4.23 21.38
C SER A 212 7.67 -3.04 22.22
N GLN A 213 8.49 -2.66 23.22
CA GLN A 213 8.24 -1.47 24.03
C GLN A 213 8.32 -0.20 23.17
N ILE A 214 9.19 -0.20 22.14
CA ILE A 214 9.31 0.92 21.20
C ILE A 214 7.98 1.13 20.48
N PHE A 215 7.34 0.06 20.03
CA PHE A 215 6.02 0.16 19.39
C PHE A 215 4.98 0.73 20.36
N ILE A 216 4.88 0.16 21.56
CA ILE A 216 3.94 0.62 22.60
C ILE A 216 4.12 2.12 22.87
N ASP A 217 5.34 2.58 23.08
CA ASP A 217 5.62 3.98 23.40
C ASP A 217 5.25 4.95 22.27
N ASN A 218 5.45 4.56 21.01
CA ASN A 218 5.12 5.39 19.85
C ASN A 218 3.64 5.26 19.43
N ALA A 219 2.97 4.17 19.75
CA ALA A 219 1.56 3.95 19.39
C ALA A 219 0.55 4.45 20.43
N LYS A 220 0.97 4.80 21.64
CA LYS A 220 0.06 5.30 22.69
C LYS A 220 -0.76 6.49 22.20
N GLY A 221 -2.07 6.45 22.55
CA GLY A 221 -3.01 7.51 22.22
C GLY A 221 -3.41 7.56 20.74
N ALA A 222 -3.07 6.55 19.94
CA ALA A 222 -3.50 6.47 18.56
C ALA A 222 -5.00 6.14 18.45
N ASP A 223 -5.66 6.70 17.43
CA ASP A 223 -7.06 6.39 17.14
C ASP A 223 -7.17 4.99 16.52
N VAL A 224 -6.39 4.70 15.50
CA VAL A 224 -6.37 3.40 14.83
C VAL A 224 -4.96 2.81 14.86
N VAL A 225 -4.87 1.57 15.31
CA VAL A 225 -3.62 0.80 15.29
C VAL A 225 -3.83 -0.45 14.46
N VAL A 226 -3.06 -0.58 13.38
CA VAL A 226 -2.93 -1.81 12.60
C VAL A 226 -1.66 -2.51 13.09
N HIS A 227 -1.83 -3.67 13.71
CA HIS A 227 -0.72 -4.46 14.24
C HIS A 227 -0.69 -5.84 13.60
N GLU A 228 0.51 -6.29 13.21
CA GLU A 228 0.66 -7.62 12.69
C GLU A 228 0.34 -8.69 13.74
N THR A 229 -0.20 -9.78 13.28
CA THR A 229 -0.20 -11.05 14.00
C THR A 229 -0.07 -12.19 12.99
N PHE A 230 0.55 -13.27 13.41
CA PHE A 230 0.70 -14.42 12.53
C PHE A 230 -0.36 -15.48 12.82
N ASN A 231 -0.48 -16.50 11.96
CA ASN A 231 -1.32 -17.66 12.24
C ASN A 231 -0.84 -18.37 13.52
N THR A 232 -1.75 -19.02 14.23
CA THR A 232 -1.39 -19.75 15.45
C THR A 232 -0.36 -20.85 15.17
N ILE A 233 0.36 -21.28 16.20
CA ILE A 233 1.37 -22.34 16.07
C ILE A 233 0.73 -23.61 15.51
N GLU A 234 -0.46 -23.96 15.99
CA GLU A 234 -1.24 -25.10 15.55
C GLU A 234 -1.61 -24.98 14.06
N GLN A 235 -2.06 -23.82 13.62
CA GLN A 235 -2.36 -23.56 12.20
C GLN A 235 -1.12 -23.62 11.31
N LEU A 236 0.02 -23.17 11.80
CA LEU A 236 1.29 -23.28 11.07
C LEU A 236 1.74 -24.72 10.90
N MET A 237 1.55 -25.55 11.92
CA MET A 237 1.84 -26.97 11.85
C MET A 237 0.88 -27.69 10.88
N ASP A 238 -0.41 -27.46 11.03
CA ASP A 238 -1.45 -28.16 10.28
C ASP A 238 -1.52 -27.74 8.81
N ARG A 239 -1.41 -26.44 8.52
CA ARG A 239 -1.64 -25.89 7.18
C ARG A 239 -0.37 -25.66 6.39
N SER A 240 0.74 -25.33 7.06
CA SER A 240 2.04 -25.09 6.39
C SER A 240 2.98 -26.29 6.50
N GLY A 241 2.63 -27.31 7.29
CA GLY A 241 3.44 -28.51 7.46
C GLY A 241 4.75 -28.30 8.24
N TYR A 242 4.85 -27.22 9.00
CA TYR A 242 6.02 -26.95 9.83
C TYR A 242 6.07 -27.90 11.04
N ASP A 243 7.27 -28.30 11.45
CA ASP A 243 7.45 -28.87 12.78
C ASP A 243 7.23 -27.80 13.86
N GLU A 244 6.96 -28.24 15.10
CA GLU A 244 6.62 -27.34 16.20
C GLU A 244 7.70 -26.28 16.46
N ARG A 245 8.98 -26.63 16.35
CA ARG A 245 10.09 -25.70 16.59
C ARG A 245 10.09 -24.58 15.54
N THR A 246 9.92 -24.95 14.28
CA THR A 246 9.86 -23.98 13.15
C THR A 246 8.61 -23.11 13.27
N ALA A 247 7.43 -23.72 13.57
CA ALA A 247 6.20 -22.97 13.76
C ALA A 247 6.31 -21.94 14.90
N ARG A 248 6.91 -22.34 16.04
CA ARG A 248 7.17 -21.40 17.16
C ARG A 248 8.15 -20.31 16.76
N ALA A 249 9.26 -20.65 16.10
CA ALA A 249 10.25 -19.64 15.68
C ALA A 249 9.60 -18.58 14.75
N ILE A 250 8.79 -19.00 13.79
CA ILE A 250 8.10 -18.09 12.88
C ILE A 250 7.05 -17.27 13.62
N GLY A 251 6.16 -17.94 14.36
CA GLY A 251 4.96 -17.31 14.92
C GLY A 251 5.19 -16.52 16.21
N THR A 252 6.37 -16.57 16.85
CA THR A 252 6.61 -15.86 18.13
C THR A 252 7.96 -15.14 18.20
N TYR A 253 8.94 -15.54 17.38
CA TYR A 253 10.27 -14.93 17.41
C TYR A 253 10.53 -13.99 16.22
N ILE A 254 9.90 -14.29 15.09
CA ILE A 254 10.01 -13.46 13.87
C ILE A 254 8.81 -12.53 13.76
N HIS A 255 7.64 -13.01 14.13
CA HIS A 255 6.34 -12.31 14.12
C HIS A 255 5.70 -12.34 15.50
N SER A 256 4.56 -11.65 15.64
CA SER A 256 3.76 -11.65 16.86
C SER A 256 2.71 -12.78 16.83
N ALA A 257 2.71 -13.66 17.81
CA ALA A 257 1.57 -14.56 18.02
C ALA A 257 0.32 -13.74 18.41
N PRO A 258 -0.91 -14.27 18.17
CA PRO A 258 -2.14 -13.52 18.48
C PRO A 258 -2.24 -13.04 19.91
N GLN A 259 -1.83 -13.85 20.90
CA GLN A 259 -1.83 -13.45 22.32
C GLN A 259 -0.80 -12.35 22.61
N GLU A 260 0.34 -12.37 21.92
CA GLU A 260 1.41 -11.40 22.08
C GLU A 260 1.02 -10.05 21.48
N ALA A 261 0.44 -10.04 20.27
CA ALA A 261 -0.16 -8.84 19.68
C ALA A 261 -1.23 -8.23 20.60
N ALA A 262 -2.05 -9.08 21.23
CA ALA A 262 -3.06 -8.66 22.19
C ALA A 262 -2.50 -7.94 23.42
N VAL A 263 -1.35 -8.36 23.93
CA VAL A 263 -0.66 -7.68 25.04
C VAL A 263 -0.21 -6.28 24.60
N VAL A 264 0.35 -6.13 23.41
CA VAL A 264 0.72 -4.83 22.86
C VAL A 264 -0.51 -3.93 22.71
N LEU A 265 -1.59 -4.43 22.11
CA LEU A 265 -2.83 -3.67 21.91
C LEU A 265 -3.48 -3.24 23.24
N LYS A 266 -3.38 -4.05 24.27
CA LYS A 266 -3.86 -3.70 25.62
C LYS A 266 -3.08 -2.53 26.22
N GLU A 267 -1.76 -2.49 26.06
CA GLU A 267 -0.92 -1.43 26.58
C GLU A 267 -1.05 -0.12 25.78
N VAL A 268 -1.34 -0.22 24.47
CA VAL A 268 -1.56 0.93 23.59
C VAL A 268 -2.96 1.51 23.79
N ASP A 269 -3.98 0.68 23.98
CA ASP A 269 -5.40 1.00 24.16
C ASP A 269 -5.98 1.94 23.08
N PRO A 270 -5.92 1.55 21.78
CA PRO A 270 -6.42 2.39 20.70
C PRO A 270 -7.96 2.43 20.68
N ARG A 271 -8.53 3.46 20.02
CA ARG A 271 -9.98 3.51 19.78
C ARG A 271 -10.45 2.37 18.86
N LEU A 272 -9.59 1.91 17.93
CA LEU A 272 -9.78 0.71 17.13
C LEU A 272 -8.43 0.01 16.91
N ALA A 273 -8.35 -1.25 17.29
CA ALA A 273 -7.27 -2.16 16.91
C ALA A 273 -7.69 -2.95 15.66
N ILE A 274 -6.77 -3.10 14.71
CA ILE A 274 -6.93 -3.95 13.54
C ILE A 274 -5.75 -4.90 13.51
N ILE A 275 -6.00 -6.20 13.38
CA ILE A 275 -4.93 -7.18 13.22
C ILE A 275 -4.90 -7.69 11.78
N PHE A 276 -3.70 -7.85 11.22
CA PHE A 276 -3.44 -8.27 9.85
C PHE A 276 -2.25 -9.24 9.79
N HIS A 277 -1.79 -9.62 8.61
CA HIS A 277 -0.61 -10.46 8.33
C HIS A 277 -0.81 -11.93 8.67
N PHE A 278 -2.03 -12.42 8.57
CA PHE A 278 -2.39 -13.83 8.72
C PHE A 278 -3.30 -14.26 7.58
N PHE A 279 -3.43 -15.56 7.35
CA PHE A 279 -4.41 -16.06 6.40
C PHE A 279 -5.81 -15.95 7.00
N ASN A 280 -6.60 -15.05 6.44
CA ASN A 280 -7.92 -14.67 6.91
C ASN A 280 -8.99 -15.56 6.25
N ASP A 281 -9.01 -16.84 6.62
CA ASP A 281 -10.02 -17.80 6.19
C ASP A 281 -11.09 -17.98 7.27
N PHE A 282 -12.28 -18.46 6.87
CA PHE A 282 -13.40 -18.70 7.78
C PHE A 282 -13.06 -19.70 8.91
N ASP A 283 -12.07 -20.56 8.70
CA ASP A 283 -11.63 -21.60 9.62
C ASP A 283 -10.31 -21.26 10.36
N THR A 284 -9.67 -20.14 10.05
CA THR A 284 -8.47 -19.65 10.75
C THR A 284 -8.72 -18.38 11.56
N ALA A 285 -9.41 -17.42 10.99
CA ALA A 285 -9.64 -16.12 11.62
C ALA A 285 -10.38 -16.19 12.98
N PRO A 286 -11.41 -17.05 13.18
CA PRO A 286 -12.07 -17.15 14.48
C PRO A 286 -11.15 -17.59 15.62
N GLU A 287 -10.22 -18.52 15.36
CA GLU A 287 -9.26 -18.95 16.36
C GLU A 287 -8.27 -17.84 16.71
N ILE A 288 -7.72 -17.17 15.70
CA ILE A 288 -6.84 -16.01 15.91
C ILE A 288 -7.54 -14.94 16.74
N GLN A 289 -8.78 -14.60 16.39
CA GLN A 289 -9.58 -13.63 17.14
C GLN A 289 -9.79 -14.08 18.59
N ALA A 290 -10.12 -15.34 18.81
CA ALA A 290 -10.29 -15.90 20.16
C ALA A 290 -9.01 -15.77 20.99
N LYS A 291 -7.85 -16.04 20.37
CA LYS A 291 -6.54 -15.91 21.02
C LYS A 291 -6.20 -14.45 21.36
N VAL A 292 -6.52 -13.51 20.48
CA VAL A 292 -6.37 -12.06 20.76
C VAL A 292 -7.28 -11.68 21.94
N ARG A 293 -8.52 -12.18 21.98
CA ARG A 293 -9.49 -11.88 23.02
C ARG A 293 -9.13 -12.44 24.41
N GLU A 294 -8.16 -13.34 24.52
CA GLU A 294 -7.63 -13.79 25.82
C GLU A 294 -7.00 -12.61 26.61
N HIS A 295 -6.42 -11.61 25.94
CA HIS A 295 -5.69 -10.51 26.59
C HIS A 295 -6.16 -9.10 26.21
N TYR A 296 -6.89 -8.93 25.10
CA TYR A 296 -7.40 -7.63 24.65
C TYR A 296 -8.92 -7.63 24.51
N GLN A 297 -9.60 -6.72 25.25
CA GLN A 297 -11.06 -6.59 25.24
C GLN A 297 -11.56 -5.30 24.55
N GLY A 298 -10.67 -4.45 24.06
CA GLY A 298 -11.02 -3.22 23.36
C GLY A 298 -11.64 -3.45 21.97
N PRO A 299 -12.02 -2.39 21.26
CA PRO A 299 -12.50 -2.49 19.89
C PRO A 299 -11.48 -3.15 18.96
N LEU A 300 -11.90 -4.20 18.25
CA LEU A 300 -11.03 -5.05 17.44
C LEU A 300 -11.69 -5.41 16.11
N ALA A 301 -10.95 -5.23 15.03
CA ALA A 301 -11.28 -5.74 13.70
C ALA A 301 -10.23 -6.73 13.21
N MET A 302 -10.69 -7.73 12.44
CA MET A 302 -9.85 -8.67 11.71
C MET A 302 -9.71 -8.14 10.29
N ALA A 303 -8.50 -7.81 9.84
CA ALA A 303 -8.30 -7.21 8.52
C ALA A 303 -8.69 -8.14 7.38
N THR A 304 -9.37 -7.59 6.40
CA THR A 304 -9.62 -8.20 5.09
C THR A 304 -9.29 -7.17 4.01
N ASP A 305 -8.90 -7.63 2.83
CA ASP A 305 -8.74 -6.74 1.70
C ASP A 305 -10.05 -5.98 1.45
N PHE A 306 -9.93 -4.71 1.07
CA PHE A 306 -11.05 -3.77 0.91
C PHE A 306 -11.83 -3.39 2.19
N MET A 307 -11.29 -3.72 3.37
CA MET A 307 -11.79 -3.10 4.61
C MET A 307 -11.56 -1.59 4.54
N VAL A 308 -12.61 -0.82 4.87
CA VAL A 308 -12.60 0.64 4.91
C VAL A 308 -12.92 1.10 6.31
N VAL A 309 -12.08 2.00 6.85
CA VAL A 309 -12.27 2.58 8.18
C VAL A 309 -12.33 4.10 8.05
N ASN A 310 -13.48 4.68 8.33
CA ASN A 310 -13.66 6.13 8.42
C ASN A 310 -13.47 6.58 9.87
N VAL A 311 -12.60 7.55 10.07
CA VAL A 311 -12.18 8.02 11.40
C VAL A 311 -12.44 9.51 11.52
N THR A 312 -13.21 9.87 12.52
CA THR A 312 -13.37 11.24 12.99
C THR A 312 -13.04 11.32 14.48
N LYS A 313 -13.02 12.52 15.06
CA LYS A 313 -12.82 12.67 16.52
C LYS A 313 -13.93 12.02 17.35
N ASP A 314 -15.13 11.92 16.78
CA ASP A 314 -16.30 11.44 17.51
C ASP A 314 -16.59 9.96 17.28
N GLU A 315 -16.31 9.44 16.10
CA GLU A 315 -16.66 8.07 15.72
C GLU A 315 -15.62 7.40 14.83
N ILE A 316 -15.63 6.08 14.82
CA ILE A 316 -14.92 5.22 13.87
C ILE A 316 -15.93 4.25 13.28
N VAL A 317 -16.02 4.20 11.94
CA VAL A 317 -16.93 3.32 11.21
C VAL A 317 -16.13 2.37 10.34
N THR A 318 -16.37 1.07 10.50
CA THR A 318 -15.73 0.03 9.66
C THR A 318 -16.77 -0.55 8.71
N ARG A 319 -16.42 -0.64 7.44
CA ARG A 319 -17.26 -1.20 6.37
C ARG A 319 -16.38 -1.83 5.28
N MET A 320 -16.97 -2.36 4.25
CA MET A 320 -16.26 -2.97 3.12
C MET A 320 -16.43 -2.13 1.86
N ALA A 321 -15.38 -2.07 1.04
CA ALA A 321 -15.52 -1.52 -0.31
C ALA A 321 -16.11 -2.58 -1.25
N GLU A 322 -17.08 -2.14 -2.06
CA GLU A 322 -17.61 -2.89 -3.21
C GLU A 322 -16.95 -2.33 -4.47
N VAL A 323 -16.12 -3.14 -5.11
CA VAL A 323 -15.30 -2.74 -6.24
C VAL A 323 -15.68 -3.48 -7.52
N SER A 324 -15.40 -2.87 -8.67
CA SER A 324 -15.54 -3.55 -9.97
C SER A 324 -14.27 -4.33 -10.30
N GLU A 325 -14.41 -5.56 -10.81
CA GLU A 325 -13.30 -6.32 -11.37
C GLU A 325 -12.86 -5.79 -12.75
N HIS A 326 -13.67 -4.95 -13.40
CA HIS A 326 -13.48 -4.46 -14.77
C HIS A 326 -13.29 -2.95 -14.81
N VAL A 327 -12.21 -2.48 -14.16
CA VAL A 327 -11.89 -1.05 -14.09
C VAL A 327 -11.02 -0.63 -15.26
N TRP A 328 -11.34 0.50 -15.86
CA TRP A 328 -10.48 1.19 -16.81
C TRP A 328 -9.67 2.28 -16.11
N PRO A 329 -8.46 2.62 -16.59
CA PRO A 329 -7.73 3.77 -16.07
C PRO A 329 -8.62 5.02 -16.05
N ASN A 330 -8.63 5.74 -14.94
CA ASN A 330 -9.51 6.90 -14.76
C ASN A 330 -9.17 8.01 -15.76
N LYS A 331 -9.99 8.19 -16.77
CA LYS A 331 -9.78 9.17 -17.85
C LYS A 331 -9.93 10.63 -17.40
N LYS A 332 -10.59 10.91 -16.28
CA LYS A 332 -10.90 12.28 -15.86
C LYS A 332 -9.66 13.11 -15.51
N LYS A 333 -8.58 12.45 -15.14
CA LYS A 333 -7.32 13.09 -14.72
C LYS A 333 -6.15 12.86 -15.69
N HIS A 334 -6.33 12.06 -16.74
CA HIS A 334 -5.42 12.04 -17.86
C HIS A 334 -5.63 13.31 -18.68
N ALA A 335 -5.03 14.41 -18.26
CA ALA A 335 -4.83 15.59 -19.08
C ALA A 335 -3.88 15.24 -20.23
N GLY A 336 -4.29 14.34 -21.12
CA GLY A 336 -3.55 13.83 -22.28
C GLY A 336 -2.09 13.53 -21.95
N PHE A 337 -1.56 12.43 -22.39
CA PHE A 337 -0.11 12.29 -22.47
C PHE A 337 0.39 13.55 -23.20
N GLY A 338 1.01 14.51 -22.49
CA GLY A 338 1.53 15.72 -23.10
C GLY A 338 2.26 15.35 -24.37
N LYS A 339 2.29 16.20 -25.38
CA LYS A 339 2.95 15.87 -26.67
C LYS A 339 4.29 15.26 -26.34
N ALA A 340 4.35 13.91 -26.35
CA ALA A 340 5.60 13.19 -26.19
C ALA A 340 6.52 13.69 -27.31
N GLU A 341 7.67 14.24 -26.94
CA GLU A 341 8.70 14.48 -27.93
C GLU A 341 9.06 13.12 -28.50
N ARG A 342 8.51 12.79 -29.66
CA ARG A 342 8.73 11.52 -30.35
C ARG A 342 10.18 11.46 -30.86
N LYS A 343 11.12 11.29 -29.95
CA LYS A 343 12.45 10.76 -30.27
C LYS A 343 12.47 9.34 -29.75
N PRO A 344 12.21 8.34 -30.60
CA PRO A 344 12.36 6.95 -30.22
C PRO A 344 13.83 6.73 -29.83
N MET A 345 14.07 6.50 -28.53
CA MET A 345 15.42 6.19 -28.03
C MET A 345 15.90 4.83 -28.55
N MET A 346 14.96 3.92 -28.81
CA MET A 346 15.23 2.58 -29.32
C MET A 346 14.52 2.35 -30.65
N GLN A 347 15.23 1.79 -31.60
CA GLN A 347 14.67 1.44 -32.89
C GLN A 347 14.76 -0.08 -33.12
N LEU A 348 13.76 -0.62 -33.80
CA LEU A 348 13.84 -1.99 -34.29
C LEU A 348 15.03 -2.17 -35.23
N SER A 349 15.69 -3.30 -35.12
CA SER A 349 16.67 -3.73 -36.12
C SER A 349 16.03 -3.90 -37.50
N ASP A 350 16.84 -3.79 -38.58
CA ASP A 350 16.30 -3.84 -39.95
C ASP A 350 15.61 -5.17 -40.25
N TRP A 351 16.14 -6.29 -39.75
CA TRP A 351 15.53 -7.61 -39.93
C TRP A 351 14.16 -7.74 -39.24
N LEU A 352 13.91 -7.06 -38.10
CA LEU A 352 12.60 -7.01 -37.47
C LEU A 352 11.64 -6.07 -38.20
N LYS A 353 12.14 -4.95 -38.76
CA LYS A 353 11.33 -4.06 -39.59
C LYS A 353 10.86 -4.78 -40.84
N GLU A 354 11.76 -5.56 -41.49
CA GLU A 354 11.43 -6.38 -42.67
C GLU A 354 10.41 -7.48 -42.38
N ALA A 355 10.39 -7.99 -41.14
CA ALA A 355 9.43 -9.01 -40.71
C ALA A 355 8.02 -8.47 -40.41
N GLN A 356 7.83 -7.15 -40.38
CA GLN A 356 6.50 -6.55 -40.13
C GLN A 356 5.57 -6.79 -41.30
N LEU A 357 4.38 -7.35 -41.07
CA LEU A 357 3.35 -7.50 -42.11
C LEU A 357 2.84 -6.14 -42.61
N PHE A 358 2.83 -5.14 -41.71
CA PHE A 358 2.37 -3.78 -42.00
C PHE A 358 3.41 -2.76 -41.51
N PRO A 359 4.50 -2.54 -42.27
CA PRO A 359 5.60 -1.67 -41.82
C PRO A 359 5.27 -0.18 -41.86
N LYS A 360 4.14 0.18 -42.52
CA LYS A 360 3.70 1.58 -42.62
C LYS A 360 2.84 1.95 -41.44
N PHE A 361 2.86 3.22 -41.05
CA PHE A 361 1.98 3.78 -40.04
C PHE A 361 0.50 3.53 -40.38
N PRO A 362 -0.42 3.38 -39.38
CA PRO A 362 -1.84 3.08 -39.65
C PRO A 362 -2.54 4.03 -40.64
N SER A 363 -2.24 5.34 -40.60
CA SER A 363 -2.77 6.32 -41.55
C SER A 363 -2.42 5.98 -43.00
N ASP A 364 -1.18 5.54 -43.24
CA ASP A 364 -0.68 5.21 -44.59
C ASP A 364 -1.31 3.92 -45.16
N ARG A 365 -2.03 3.19 -44.32
CA ARG A 365 -2.79 1.98 -44.66
C ARG A 365 -4.27 2.23 -44.90
N GLY A 366 -4.72 3.49 -44.77
CA GLY A 366 -6.15 3.85 -44.86
C GLY A 366 -7.03 3.28 -43.78
N LEU A 367 -6.44 2.93 -42.61
CA LEU A 367 -7.17 2.37 -41.46
C LEU A 367 -7.58 3.43 -40.43
N VAL A 368 -7.00 4.64 -40.49
CA VAL A 368 -7.27 5.77 -39.62
C VAL A 368 -7.20 7.05 -40.46
N ASN A 369 -8.12 7.99 -40.24
CA ASN A 369 -8.04 9.32 -40.86
C ASN A 369 -6.97 10.15 -40.15
N GLU A 370 -6.13 10.86 -40.93
CA GLU A 370 -5.08 11.72 -40.36
C GLU A 370 -5.60 12.84 -39.47
N ASP A 371 -6.86 13.27 -39.71
CA ASP A 371 -7.52 14.33 -38.95
C ASP A 371 -8.02 13.86 -37.54
N GLU A 372 -7.93 12.56 -37.25
CA GLU A 372 -8.35 11.96 -35.96
C GLU A 372 -7.17 11.67 -35.03
N LEU A 373 -5.92 11.95 -35.41
CA LEU A 373 -4.70 11.80 -34.66
C LEU A 373 -4.14 13.15 -34.22
#